data_d1fdd8c8e4af038a97ce5c0341346a40
#
_entry.id   d1fdd8c8e4af038a97ce5c0341346a40
#
_cell.length_a   1.000
_cell.length_b   1.000
_cell.length_c   1.000
_cell.angle_alpha   90.00
_cell.angle_beta   90.00
_cell.angle_gamma   90.00
#
_symmetry.space_group_name_H-M   'P 1'
#
loop_
_entity.id
_entity.type
_entity.pdbx_description
1 polymer ?
#
loop_
_entity_poly.entity_id
_entity_poly.type
_entity_poly.pdbx_seq_one_letter_code
_entity_poly.pdbx_strand_id
1 'polypeptide(L)'
;KEIYGSGYELVDTIWATLLIFFVILGALCLYFIVDRLRVHRRIFEIGTVDPQLNCPNMRKFEEDLSVLLSQNKVTRFAVVLLRISNFAYIPEHFGEPMARRLLKYTRNLCQRALLMREAYAYSTDGEFALLLHYKNRDALMSRLSALRFSFDRFSGFGQSGYKAKLVFDIYEIDRTTPQKPHRIIEKAMAIRDMPAEEGGGLTDFRFYSDVVRETYLKRAEIEGRMEEALKKSEFHLFYQPKYSFKKQGIDGSEVLVRWFDARKNAYRSPDLFLPVFEENGFIVKLDHFVFYKACENAAFCVQNGLEQYPLSVNVSRFTAIQPDFLAYYTRIKKKFGVKDGFITLEFTESFAYENYEYLSDMITALHAAGFYCSLDDFGTGYSSYNILKELEMDEIKLDKFFIRKGLNAERDRIILENTIKVIRQLGMKVTQEGVESQEDFERLQALGCDVIQGYYFAKPMKFVQYCEFVRKKVSSPSAWEKE
;
A
#
# COMPACT_ATOMS: atom_id res chain seq x y z
N LYS A 1 91.14 39.18 42.11
CA LYS A 1 90.81 38.83 40.72
C LYS A 1 90.08 37.45 40.61
N GLU A 2 90.19 36.54 41.59
CA GLU A 2 89.62 35.19 41.58
C GLU A 2 88.14 35.12 42.00
N ILE A 3 87.56 36.13 42.65
CA ILE A 3 86.19 36.14 43.13
C ILE A 3 85.18 36.52 42.02
N TYR A 4 85.62 37.19 40.94
CA TYR A 4 84.77 37.59 39.84
C TYR A 4 84.61 36.51 38.73
N GLY A 5 85.59 35.59 38.62
CA GLY A 5 85.54 34.49 37.63
C GLY A 5 84.50 33.42 37.90
N SER A 6 84.31 33.04 39.18
CA SER A 6 83.34 31.99 39.56
C SER A 6 81.86 32.34 39.41
N GLY A 7 81.55 33.66 39.42
CA GLY A 7 80.18 34.16 39.22
C GLY A 7 79.67 33.98 37.79
N TYR A 8 80.50 34.19 36.78
CA TYR A 8 80.14 34.06 35.39
C TYR A 8 79.94 32.59 34.96
N GLU A 9 80.82 31.71 35.43
CA GLU A 9 80.68 30.29 35.17
C GLU A 9 79.41 29.70 35.80
N LEU A 10 78.97 30.15 36.96
CA LEU A 10 77.75 29.79 37.59
C LEU A 10 76.49 30.25 36.81
N VAL A 11 76.50 31.49 36.29
CA VAL A 11 75.47 32.10 35.47
C VAL A 11 75.36 31.36 34.15
N ASP A 12 76.48 31.08 33.47
CA ASP A 12 76.45 30.28 32.21
C ASP A 12 75.95 28.88 32.40
N THR A 13 76.32 28.23 33.53
CA THR A 13 75.76 26.88 33.87
C THR A 13 74.28 26.90 34.14
N ILE A 14 73.75 27.94 34.81
CA ILE A 14 72.30 28.10 35.03
C ILE A 14 71.56 28.32 33.70
N TRP A 15 72.13 29.20 32.81
CA TRP A 15 71.51 29.39 31.49
C TRP A 15 71.54 28.13 30.64
N ALA A 16 72.61 27.38 30.65
CA ALA A 16 72.68 26.10 29.92
C ALA A 16 71.71 25.06 30.45
N THR A 17 71.56 24.99 31.76
CA THR A 17 70.57 24.06 32.38
C THR A 17 69.11 24.46 32.10
N LEU A 18 68.80 25.78 32.13
CA LEU A 18 67.51 26.29 31.75
C LEU A 18 67.25 26.05 30.28
N LEU A 19 68.20 26.24 29.38
CA LEU A 19 68.02 25.93 27.95
C LEU A 19 67.74 24.47 27.72
N ILE A 20 68.48 23.55 28.37
CA ILE A 20 68.23 22.11 28.27
C ILE A 20 66.88 21.78 28.81
N PHE A 21 66.44 22.35 29.94
CA PHE A 21 65.12 22.15 30.51
C PHE A 21 64.00 22.60 29.53
N PHE A 22 64.14 23.77 28.90
CA PHE A 22 63.15 24.23 27.91
C PHE A 22 63.14 23.38 26.65
N VAL A 23 64.27 22.87 26.20
CA VAL A 23 64.35 21.94 25.06
C VAL A 23 63.65 20.60 25.40
N ILE A 24 63.87 20.05 26.59
CA ILE A 24 63.20 18.80 27.05
C ILE A 24 61.72 19.05 27.22
N LEU A 25 61.31 20.17 27.82
CA LEU A 25 59.89 20.52 27.98
C LEU A 25 59.20 20.69 26.64
N GLY A 26 59.85 21.37 25.67
CA GLY A 26 59.37 21.51 24.31
C GLY A 26 59.18 20.17 23.58
N ALA A 27 60.17 19.25 23.74
CA ALA A 27 60.11 17.92 23.18
C ALA A 27 58.96 17.08 23.79
N LEU A 28 58.73 17.17 25.11
CA LEU A 28 57.62 16.52 25.81
C LEU A 28 56.28 17.07 25.35
N CYS A 29 56.14 18.40 25.25
CA CYS A 29 54.93 19.04 24.73
C CYS A 29 54.63 18.57 23.30
N LEU A 30 55.64 18.54 22.44
CA LEU A 30 55.47 18.07 21.06
C LEU A 30 55.07 16.59 21.02
N TYR A 31 55.68 15.75 21.88
CA TYR A 31 55.30 14.36 22.00
C TYR A 31 53.84 14.20 22.42
N PHE A 32 53.36 14.90 23.43
CA PHE A 32 51.95 14.86 23.87
C PHE A 32 50.98 15.38 22.79
N ILE A 33 51.36 16.41 22.07
CA ILE A 33 50.53 16.93 20.94
C ILE A 33 50.41 15.84 19.86
N VAL A 34 51.53 15.26 19.45
CA VAL A 34 51.57 14.21 18.42
C VAL A 34 50.79 12.98 18.86
N ASP A 35 50.97 12.55 20.12
CA ASP A 35 50.26 11.40 20.68
C ASP A 35 48.74 11.67 20.73
N ARG A 36 48.31 12.86 21.19
CA ARG A 36 46.93 13.25 21.22
C ARG A 36 46.30 13.31 19.81
N LEU A 37 47.03 13.78 18.82
CA LEU A 37 46.61 13.78 17.43
C LEU A 37 46.47 12.36 16.88
N ARG A 38 47.42 11.45 17.24
CA ARG A 38 47.32 10.02 16.86
C ARG A 38 46.13 9.33 17.49
N VAL A 39 45.87 9.57 18.77
CA VAL A 39 44.73 9.00 19.50
C VAL A 39 43.42 9.55 18.89
N HIS A 40 43.35 10.85 18.63
CA HIS A 40 42.18 11.49 18.01
C HIS A 40 41.88 10.90 16.62
N ARG A 41 42.95 10.73 15.80
CA ARG A 41 42.84 10.14 14.47
C ARG A 41 42.36 8.66 14.54
N ARG A 42 42.88 7.88 15.49
CA ARG A 42 42.44 6.51 15.71
C ARG A 42 40.96 6.44 16.17
N ILE A 43 40.55 7.29 17.10
CA ILE A 43 39.16 7.36 17.54
C ILE A 43 38.24 7.75 16.37
N PHE A 44 38.67 8.69 15.54
CA PHE A 44 37.94 9.10 14.35
C PHE A 44 37.85 7.96 13.33
N GLU A 45 38.95 7.27 13.04
CA GLU A 45 38.95 6.11 12.12
C GLU A 45 38.07 4.97 12.63
N ILE A 46 38.09 4.66 13.93
CA ILE A 46 37.22 3.66 14.56
C ILE A 46 35.73 4.05 14.47
N GLY A 47 35.42 5.34 14.57
CA GLY A 47 34.05 5.86 14.52
C GLY A 47 33.46 6.02 13.11
N THR A 48 34.29 6.02 12.06
CA THR A 48 33.86 6.38 10.69
C THR A 48 34.12 5.30 9.64
N VAL A 49 34.82 4.21 10.02
CA VAL A 49 35.16 3.09 9.14
C VAL A 49 34.51 1.81 9.66
N ASP A 50 33.92 1.05 8.77
CA ASP A 50 33.45 -0.29 9.06
C ASP A 50 34.65 -1.26 9.18
N PRO A 51 34.81 -1.97 10.30
CA PRO A 51 35.99 -2.82 10.54
C PRO A 51 35.99 -4.11 9.71
N GLN A 52 34.84 -4.58 9.26
CA GLN A 52 34.70 -5.83 8.52
C GLN A 52 35.12 -5.66 7.06
N LEU A 53 34.70 -4.55 6.44
CA LEU A 53 34.97 -4.26 5.03
C LEU A 53 36.08 -3.23 4.80
N ASN A 54 36.54 -2.58 5.86
CA ASN A 54 37.52 -1.48 5.78
C ASN A 54 37.09 -0.42 4.76
N CYS A 55 35.88 0.11 4.94
CA CYS A 55 35.29 1.15 4.09
C CYS A 55 34.48 2.13 4.96
N PRO A 56 34.09 3.31 4.43
CA PRO A 56 33.24 4.24 5.17
C PRO A 56 31.96 3.60 5.68
N ASN A 57 31.56 3.92 6.91
CA ASN A 57 30.29 3.52 7.51
C ASN A 57 29.24 4.64 7.37
N MET A 58 27.99 4.38 7.82
CA MET A 58 26.89 5.34 7.70
C MET A 58 27.14 6.68 8.41
N ARG A 59 27.90 6.69 9.50
CA ARG A 59 28.27 7.94 10.16
C ARG A 59 29.15 8.82 9.26
N LYS A 60 30.15 8.21 8.61
CA LYS A 60 30.98 8.92 7.63
C LYS A 60 30.18 9.40 6.43
N PHE A 61 29.22 8.59 5.97
CA PHE A 61 28.33 8.96 4.89
C PHE A 61 27.47 10.20 5.23
N GLU A 62 26.95 10.28 6.46
CA GLU A 62 26.16 11.44 6.92
C GLU A 62 27.03 12.70 6.98
N GLU A 63 28.27 12.58 7.45
CA GLU A 63 29.26 13.71 7.45
C GLU A 63 29.54 14.18 6.03
N ASP A 64 29.85 13.26 5.11
CA ASP A 64 30.16 13.56 3.70
C ASP A 64 28.93 14.19 3.00
N LEU A 65 27.73 13.66 3.24
CA LEU A 65 26.48 14.22 2.76
C LEU A 65 26.29 15.68 3.24
N SER A 66 26.55 15.94 4.53
CA SER A 66 26.48 17.29 5.10
C SER A 66 27.43 18.29 4.41
N VAL A 67 28.69 17.88 4.20
CA VAL A 67 29.71 18.69 3.53
C VAL A 67 29.33 18.96 2.07
N LEU A 68 28.90 17.92 1.34
CA LEU A 68 28.56 18.05 -0.08
C LEU A 68 27.31 18.91 -0.31
N LEU A 69 26.31 18.80 0.57
CA LEU A 69 25.11 19.64 0.50
C LEU A 69 25.40 21.12 0.80
N SER A 70 26.36 21.41 1.67
CA SER A 70 26.72 22.79 2.02
C SER A 70 27.50 23.51 0.92
N GLN A 71 28.29 22.80 0.12
CA GLN A 71 29.23 23.34 -0.84
C GLN A 71 28.66 23.64 -2.23
N ASN A 72 27.52 23.06 -2.62
CA ASN A 72 27.10 23.12 -4.03
C ASN A 72 25.58 23.32 -4.19
N LYS A 73 25.18 24.49 -4.67
CA LYS A 73 23.76 24.87 -4.84
C LYS A 73 23.15 24.45 -6.18
N VAL A 74 23.92 24.04 -7.17
CA VAL A 74 23.45 23.82 -8.56
C VAL A 74 23.32 22.35 -8.96
N THR A 75 24.08 21.45 -8.35
CA THR A 75 24.15 20.04 -8.76
C THR A 75 23.02 19.22 -8.11
N ARG A 76 22.35 18.38 -8.89
CA ARG A 76 21.37 17.41 -8.37
C ARG A 76 22.09 16.21 -7.78
N PHE A 77 21.66 15.78 -6.61
CA PHE A 77 22.17 14.60 -5.94
C PHE A 77 21.04 13.62 -5.63
N ALA A 78 21.37 12.34 -5.63
CA ALA A 78 20.51 11.29 -5.13
C ALA A 78 21.25 10.46 -4.07
N VAL A 79 20.54 10.09 -3.00
CA VAL A 79 20.95 9.01 -2.11
C VAL A 79 20.37 7.72 -2.65
N VAL A 80 21.23 6.75 -2.91
CA VAL A 80 20.84 5.42 -3.42
C VAL A 80 21.26 4.38 -2.40
N LEU A 81 20.28 3.66 -1.85
CA LEU A 81 20.55 2.47 -1.05
C LEU A 81 20.59 1.26 -2.00
N LEU A 82 21.74 0.68 -2.11
CA LEU A 82 21.99 -0.52 -2.91
C LEU A 82 21.94 -1.72 -1.97
N ARG A 83 21.02 -2.65 -2.19
CA ARG A 83 20.85 -3.85 -1.37
C ARG A 83 21.03 -5.12 -2.17
N ILE A 84 21.73 -6.09 -1.56
CA ILE A 84 21.76 -7.46 -2.08
C ILE A 84 20.47 -8.16 -1.61
N SER A 85 19.62 -8.55 -2.54
CA SER A 85 18.36 -9.22 -2.23
C SER A 85 18.60 -10.55 -1.52
N ASN A 86 17.82 -10.80 -0.45
CA ASN A 86 17.90 -12.01 0.37
C ASN A 86 19.33 -12.31 0.90
N PHE A 87 20.07 -11.27 1.31
CA PHE A 87 21.46 -11.41 1.75
C PHE A 87 21.61 -12.43 2.90
N ALA A 88 20.65 -12.49 3.84
CA ALA A 88 20.67 -13.44 4.96
C ALA A 88 20.75 -14.91 4.51
N TYR A 89 20.21 -15.25 3.34
CA TYR A 89 20.29 -16.59 2.77
C TYR A 89 21.73 -17.00 2.42
N ILE A 90 22.60 -16.05 2.11
CA ILE A 90 23.96 -16.32 1.58
C ILE A 90 24.88 -16.91 2.66
N PRO A 91 25.04 -16.30 3.85
CA PRO A 91 25.86 -16.90 4.91
C PRO A 91 25.29 -18.24 5.41
N GLU A 92 23.97 -18.42 5.44
CA GLU A 92 23.34 -19.67 5.87
C GLU A 92 23.60 -20.84 4.92
N HIS A 93 23.53 -20.60 3.59
CA HIS A 93 23.60 -21.67 2.58
C HIS A 93 24.98 -21.82 1.93
N PHE A 94 25.75 -20.73 1.83
CA PHE A 94 27.07 -20.72 1.18
C PHE A 94 28.22 -20.41 2.14
N GLY A 95 27.89 -20.15 3.41
CA GLY A 95 28.85 -19.86 4.47
C GLY A 95 29.34 -18.42 4.51
N GLU A 96 29.81 -18.00 5.69
CA GLU A 96 30.35 -16.66 5.96
C GLU A 96 31.48 -16.20 5.00
N PRO A 97 32.43 -17.11 4.58
CA PRO A 97 33.47 -16.69 3.63
C PRO A 97 32.91 -16.22 2.28
N MET A 98 31.83 -16.84 1.81
CA MET A 98 31.17 -16.45 0.56
C MET A 98 30.46 -15.10 0.71
N ALA A 99 29.73 -14.91 1.80
CA ALA A 99 29.07 -13.63 2.11
C ALA A 99 30.11 -12.48 2.14
N ARG A 100 31.24 -12.68 2.84
CA ARG A 100 32.34 -11.69 2.87
C ARG A 100 32.95 -11.43 1.49
N ARG A 101 33.10 -12.46 0.67
CA ARG A 101 33.63 -12.31 -0.71
C ARG A 101 32.68 -11.47 -1.55
N LEU A 102 31.38 -11.72 -1.46
CA LEU A 102 30.35 -10.94 -2.17
C LEU A 102 30.33 -9.48 -1.70
N LEU A 103 30.36 -9.25 -0.38
CA LEU A 103 30.43 -7.91 0.20
C LEU A 103 31.66 -7.13 -0.27
N LYS A 104 32.86 -7.75 -0.26
CA LYS A 104 34.08 -7.12 -0.78
C LYS A 104 33.99 -6.80 -2.27
N TYR A 105 33.39 -7.71 -3.04
CA TYR A 105 33.15 -7.46 -4.46
C TYR A 105 32.22 -6.26 -4.67
N THR A 106 31.09 -6.22 -3.98
CA THR A 106 30.12 -5.12 -4.04
C THR A 106 30.73 -3.80 -3.58
N ARG A 107 31.48 -3.79 -2.47
CA ARG A 107 32.25 -2.62 -2.02
C ARG A 107 33.14 -2.05 -3.13
N ASN A 108 33.92 -2.92 -3.79
CA ASN A 108 34.83 -2.51 -4.85
C ASN A 108 34.07 -1.96 -6.07
N LEU A 109 32.89 -2.50 -6.40
CA LEU A 109 32.02 -1.94 -7.43
C LEU A 109 31.50 -0.56 -7.04
N CYS A 110 31.00 -0.39 -5.83
CA CYS A 110 30.55 0.90 -5.32
C CYS A 110 31.68 1.94 -5.41
N GLN A 111 32.86 1.60 -4.90
CA GLN A 111 34.01 2.50 -4.92
C GLN A 111 34.44 2.93 -6.36
N ARG A 112 34.43 1.98 -7.31
CA ARG A 112 34.78 2.26 -8.71
C ARG A 112 33.71 3.06 -9.46
N ALA A 113 32.45 2.97 -9.04
CA ALA A 113 31.36 3.69 -9.65
C ALA A 113 31.30 5.17 -9.28
N LEU A 114 32.04 5.58 -8.23
CA LEU A 114 32.05 6.97 -7.76
C LEU A 114 32.88 7.88 -8.67
N LEU A 115 32.34 9.06 -8.83
CA LEU A 115 33.02 10.21 -9.44
C LEU A 115 33.52 11.17 -8.34
N MET A 116 34.24 12.22 -8.76
CA MET A 116 34.71 13.26 -7.83
C MET A 116 33.50 13.90 -7.11
N ARG A 117 33.63 14.09 -5.80
CA ARG A 117 32.57 14.64 -4.91
C ARG A 117 31.34 13.72 -4.71
N GLU A 118 31.48 12.45 -4.89
CA GLU A 118 30.50 11.43 -4.52
C GLU A 118 31.01 10.64 -3.32
N ALA A 119 30.10 10.00 -2.60
CA ALA A 119 30.42 9.23 -1.43
C ALA A 119 29.72 7.87 -1.44
N TYR A 120 30.28 6.91 -0.69
CA TYR A 120 29.61 5.64 -0.41
C TYR A 120 29.92 5.22 1.02
N ALA A 121 29.06 4.35 1.55
CA ALA A 121 29.29 3.69 2.82
C ALA A 121 28.68 2.30 2.82
N TYR A 122 29.17 1.44 3.69
CA TYR A 122 28.50 0.22 4.07
C TYR A 122 27.57 0.49 5.26
N SER A 123 26.35 -0.04 5.19
CA SER A 123 25.37 0.05 6.27
C SER A 123 25.38 -1.23 7.10
N THR A 124 24.66 -2.24 6.68
CA THR A 124 24.53 -3.54 7.34
C THR A 124 23.94 -4.55 6.35
N ASP A 125 24.06 -5.84 6.63
CA ASP A 125 23.29 -6.92 5.96
C ASP A 125 23.24 -6.84 4.42
N GLY A 126 24.40 -6.56 3.81
CA GLY A 126 24.47 -6.47 2.33
C GLY A 126 23.97 -5.17 1.74
N GLU A 127 23.82 -4.11 2.57
CA GLU A 127 23.37 -2.81 2.13
C GLU A 127 24.51 -1.78 2.06
N PHE A 128 24.56 -1.01 0.98
CA PHE A 128 25.47 0.10 0.76
C PHE A 128 24.69 1.36 0.43
N ALA A 129 25.14 2.49 0.98
CA ALA A 129 24.64 3.81 0.64
C ALA A 129 25.57 4.47 -0.38
N LEU A 130 25.01 5.10 -1.40
CA LEU A 130 25.73 5.87 -2.43
C LEU A 130 25.14 7.27 -2.49
N LEU A 131 26.00 8.29 -2.48
CA LEU A 131 25.63 9.67 -2.78
C LEU A 131 26.14 9.99 -4.17
N LEU A 132 25.23 10.06 -5.13
CA LEU A 132 25.57 10.24 -6.54
C LEU A 132 25.06 11.58 -7.04
N HIS A 133 25.89 12.30 -7.80
CA HIS A 133 25.41 13.44 -8.56
C HIS A 133 24.94 13.02 -9.94
N TYR A 134 23.92 13.70 -10.48
CA TYR A 134 23.37 13.36 -11.78
C TYR A 134 22.85 14.60 -12.53
N LYS A 135 22.89 14.51 -13.85
CA LYS A 135 22.40 15.56 -14.74
C LYS A 135 20.89 15.46 -14.96
N ASN A 136 20.43 14.26 -15.23
CA ASN A 136 19.01 13.88 -15.40
C ASN A 136 18.79 12.43 -14.94
N ARG A 137 17.53 12.03 -14.81
CA ARG A 137 17.14 10.71 -14.30
C ARG A 137 17.69 9.59 -15.19
N ASP A 138 17.68 9.75 -16.51
CA ASP A 138 18.20 8.74 -17.46
C ASP A 138 19.70 8.48 -17.27
N ALA A 139 20.48 9.54 -17.01
CA ALA A 139 21.90 9.40 -16.71
C ALA A 139 22.14 8.66 -15.38
N LEU A 140 21.33 8.92 -14.35
CA LEU A 140 21.37 8.17 -13.10
C LEU A 140 21.05 6.69 -13.32
N MET A 141 19.94 6.41 -14.02
CA MET A 141 19.51 5.05 -14.33
C MET A 141 20.55 4.28 -15.15
N SER A 142 21.19 4.92 -16.13
CA SER A 142 22.26 4.29 -16.93
C SER A 142 23.45 3.89 -16.07
N ARG A 143 23.86 4.75 -15.10
CA ARG A 143 24.95 4.46 -14.15
C ARG A 143 24.59 3.28 -13.23
N LEU A 144 23.38 3.28 -12.67
CA LEU A 144 22.93 2.21 -11.76
C LEU A 144 22.77 0.88 -12.51
N SER A 145 22.30 0.91 -13.76
CA SER A 145 22.21 -0.26 -14.62
C SER A 145 23.59 -0.83 -14.97
N ALA A 146 24.60 0.01 -15.20
CA ALA A 146 25.98 -0.42 -15.42
C ALA A 146 26.57 -1.08 -14.15
N LEU A 147 26.26 -0.55 -12.98
CA LEU A 147 26.66 -1.14 -11.71
C LEU A 147 26.01 -2.51 -11.52
N ARG A 148 24.70 -2.64 -11.76
CA ARG A 148 23.97 -3.91 -11.73
C ARG A 148 24.59 -4.92 -12.68
N PHE A 149 24.79 -4.56 -13.94
CA PHE A 149 25.42 -5.43 -14.94
C PHE A 149 26.81 -5.91 -14.50
N SER A 150 27.59 -5.04 -13.84
CA SER A 150 28.88 -5.42 -13.29
C SER A 150 28.75 -6.38 -12.11
N PHE A 151 27.73 -6.22 -11.26
CA PHE A 151 27.44 -7.11 -10.14
C PHE A 151 27.01 -8.51 -10.63
N ASP A 152 26.19 -8.59 -11.67
CA ASP A 152 25.69 -9.85 -12.25
C ASP A 152 26.83 -10.76 -12.79
N ARG A 153 28.02 -10.20 -12.99
CA ARG A 153 29.24 -10.94 -13.34
C ARG A 153 29.91 -11.66 -12.17
N PHE A 154 29.40 -11.53 -10.96
CA PHE A 154 29.94 -12.25 -9.82
C PHE A 154 29.74 -13.76 -9.99
N SER A 155 30.86 -14.49 -10.12
CA SER A 155 30.85 -15.94 -10.38
C SER A 155 31.15 -16.77 -9.13
N GLY A 156 31.01 -16.17 -7.94
CA GLY A 156 31.42 -16.82 -6.67
C GLY A 156 30.59 -18.04 -6.28
N PHE A 157 29.35 -18.15 -6.75
CA PHE A 157 28.42 -19.23 -6.38
C PHE A 157 28.64 -20.54 -7.17
N GLY A 158 29.61 -20.58 -8.09
CA GLY A 158 30.00 -21.78 -8.84
C GLY A 158 28.84 -22.38 -9.65
N GLN A 159 28.67 -23.71 -9.56
CA GLN A 159 27.64 -24.45 -10.30
C GLN A 159 26.27 -24.47 -9.60
N SER A 160 26.07 -23.74 -8.50
CA SER A 160 24.81 -23.79 -7.74
C SER A 160 23.60 -23.21 -8.49
N GLY A 161 23.80 -22.50 -9.62
CA GLY A 161 22.74 -21.78 -10.32
C GLY A 161 22.21 -20.54 -9.60
N TYR A 162 22.63 -20.29 -8.35
CA TYR A 162 22.18 -19.12 -7.57
C TYR A 162 22.79 -17.84 -8.15
N LYS A 163 21.96 -16.80 -8.26
CA LYS A 163 22.36 -15.44 -8.67
C LYS A 163 21.83 -14.44 -7.64
N ALA A 164 22.75 -13.83 -6.93
CA ALA A 164 22.38 -12.67 -6.09
C ALA A 164 21.89 -11.51 -6.99
N LYS A 165 20.92 -10.75 -6.51
CA LYS A 165 20.36 -9.58 -7.22
C LYS A 165 20.60 -8.31 -6.44
N LEU A 166 20.77 -7.18 -7.14
CA LEU A 166 20.79 -5.86 -6.54
C LEU A 166 19.45 -5.17 -6.69
N VAL A 167 19.01 -4.52 -5.62
CA VAL A 167 17.88 -3.62 -5.57
C VAL A 167 18.38 -2.23 -5.20
N PHE A 168 17.85 -1.21 -5.85
CA PHE A 168 18.24 0.18 -5.68
C PHE A 168 17.05 1.00 -5.18
N ASP A 169 17.16 1.55 -3.98
CA ASP A 169 16.20 2.47 -3.38
C ASP A 169 16.72 3.89 -3.55
N ILE A 170 16.04 4.73 -4.32
CA ILE A 170 16.56 5.99 -4.84
C ILE A 170 15.76 7.16 -4.27
N TYR A 171 16.43 8.01 -3.47
CA TYR A 171 15.88 9.28 -3.03
C TYR A 171 16.57 10.43 -3.78
N GLU A 172 15.83 11.09 -4.66
CA GLU A 172 16.28 12.31 -5.35
C GLU A 172 16.18 13.50 -4.38
N ILE A 173 17.31 14.12 -4.02
CA ILE A 173 17.33 15.18 -3.02
C ILE A 173 16.66 16.43 -3.57
N ASP A 174 15.52 16.79 -2.97
CA ASP A 174 14.89 18.08 -3.22
C ASP A 174 15.69 19.19 -2.55
N ARG A 175 16.14 20.15 -3.35
CA ARG A 175 16.91 21.31 -2.90
C ARG A 175 16.08 22.59 -2.72
N THR A 176 14.81 22.54 -3.04
CA THR A 176 13.90 23.66 -2.80
C THR A 176 13.64 23.86 -1.31
N THR A 177 13.75 22.76 -0.54
CA THR A 177 13.57 22.75 0.91
C THR A 177 14.85 22.34 1.62
N PRO A 178 15.40 23.14 2.56
CA PRO A 178 16.55 22.73 3.36
C PRO A 178 16.25 21.46 4.16
N GLN A 179 17.02 20.41 3.96
CA GLN A 179 16.86 19.14 4.67
C GLN A 179 18.12 18.81 5.46
N LYS A 180 17.92 18.25 6.66
CA LYS A 180 19.02 17.72 7.47
C LYS A 180 19.51 16.39 6.89
N PRO A 181 20.81 16.07 6.90
CA PRO A 181 21.36 14.84 6.32
C PRO A 181 20.65 13.56 6.79
N HIS A 182 20.42 13.40 8.11
CA HIS A 182 19.73 12.23 8.65
C HIS A 182 18.32 12.05 8.08
N ARG A 183 17.57 13.15 7.82
CA ARG A 183 16.22 13.07 7.21
C ARG A 183 16.25 12.59 5.76
N ILE A 184 17.30 12.92 5.03
CA ILE A 184 17.52 12.44 3.67
C ILE A 184 17.77 10.92 3.68
N ILE A 185 18.61 10.46 4.61
CA ILE A 185 18.91 9.04 4.80
C ILE A 185 17.66 8.28 5.24
N GLU A 186 16.89 8.79 6.21
CA GLU A 186 15.61 8.21 6.65
C GLU A 186 14.63 8.06 5.49
N LYS A 187 14.50 9.06 4.62
CA LYS A 187 13.63 8.98 3.44
C LYS A 187 14.09 7.89 2.45
N ALA A 188 15.40 7.78 2.22
CA ALA A 188 15.94 6.72 1.37
C ALA A 188 15.69 5.32 1.99
N MET A 189 15.87 5.17 3.31
CA MET A 189 15.60 3.93 4.03
C MET A 189 14.12 3.54 4.01
N ALA A 190 13.23 4.53 4.10
CA ALA A 190 11.78 4.29 4.08
C ALA A 190 11.27 3.65 2.78
N ILE A 191 12.00 3.76 1.67
CA ILE A 191 11.65 3.11 0.39
C ILE A 191 11.64 1.59 0.53
N ARG A 192 12.49 1.03 1.38
CA ARG A 192 12.59 -0.42 1.62
C ARG A 192 11.25 -1.03 2.04
N ASP A 193 10.50 -0.30 2.85
CA ASP A 193 9.27 -0.77 3.47
C ASP A 193 8.02 -0.41 2.62
N MET A 194 8.21 0.25 1.47
CA MET A 194 7.13 0.58 0.55
C MET A 194 6.86 -0.58 -0.41
N PRO A 195 5.60 -0.84 -0.77
CA PRO A 195 5.28 -1.82 -1.80
C PRO A 195 5.94 -1.42 -3.14
N ALA A 196 6.33 -2.42 -3.93
CA ALA A 196 6.74 -2.18 -5.31
C ALA A 196 5.55 -1.58 -6.07
N GLU A 197 5.77 -0.53 -6.87
CA GLU A 197 4.70 0.02 -7.70
C GLU A 197 4.16 -1.09 -8.63
N GLU A 198 2.86 -1.32 -8.58
CA GLU A 198 2.14 -2.15 -9.54
C GLU A 198 2.13 -1.44 -10.89
N GLY A 199 3.07 -1.77 -11.75
CA GLY A 199 3.20 -1.14 -13.05
C GLY A 199 4.50 -1.49 -13.75
N GLY A 200 4.67 -2.74 -14.13
CA GLY A 200 5.47 -3.28 -15.22
C GLY A 200 6.73 -2.53 -15.62
N GLY A 201 7.76 -2.53 -14.81
CA GLY A 201 9.06 -2.07 -15.24
C GLY A 201 10.10 -2.27 -14.16
N LEU A 202 11.05 -3.19 -14.38
CA LEU A 202 12.28 -3.39 -13.62
C LEU A 202 12.13 -3.11 -12.11
N THR A 203 11.61 -4.08 -11.38
CA THR A 203 11.41 -4.10 -9.92
C THR A 203 12.69 -3.81 -9.09
N ASP A 204 13.83 -3.65 -9.75
CA ASP A 204 15.12 -3.47 -9.10
C ASP A 204 15.45 -1.99 -8.79
N PHE A 205 14.71 -1.01 -9.36
CA PHE A 205 14.93 0.42 -9.15
C PHE A 205 13.65 1.05 -8.59
N ARG A 206 13.68 1.46 -7.32
CA ARG A 206 12.55 2.06 -6.61
C ARG A 206 12.86 3.51 -6.28
N PHE A 207 11.97 4.40 -6.66
CA PHE A 207 12.11 5.82 -6.36
C PHE A 207 11.25 6.22 -5.17
N TYR A 208 11.78 7.10 -4.34
CA TYR A 208 10.97 7.71 -3.28
C TYR A 208 9.90 8.61 -3.91
N SER A 209 8.68 8.42 -3.46
CA SER A 209 7.56 9.29 -3.78
C SER A 209 6.83 9.65 -2.48
N ASP A 210 6.59 10.94 -2.24
CA ASP A 210 5.78 11.36 -1.08
C ASP A 210 4.36 10.77 -1.14
N VAL A 211 3.81 10.57 -2.35
CA VAL A 211 2.51 9.91 -2.56
C VAL A 211 2.55 8.44 -2.12
N VAL A 212 3.57 7.69 -2.54
CA VAL A 212 3.73 6.27 -2.15
C VAL A 212 3.92 6.16 -0.64
N ARG A 213 4.72 7.05 -0.03
CA ARG A 213 4.90 7.10 1.42
C ARG A 213 3.59 7.39 2.15
N GLU A 214 2.81 8.37 1.68
CA GLU A 214 1.53 8.71 2.29
C GLU A 214 0.54 7.53 2.20
N THR A 215 0.49 6.85 1.07
CA THR A 215 -0.31 5.63 0.87
C THR A 215 0.12 4.53 1.83
N TYR A 216 1.42 4.30 1.96
CA TYR A 216 1.97 3.32 2.91
C TYR A 216 1.59 3.64 4.37
N LEU A 217 1.75 4.90 4.79
CA LEU A 217 1.39 5.33 6.15
C LEU A 217 -0.12 5.20 6.42
N LYS A 218 -0.96 5.52 5.43
CA LYS A 218 -2.41 5.31 5.52
C LYS A 218 -2.76 3.83 5.67
N ARG A 219 -2.08 2.96 4.90
CA ARG A 219 -2.24 1.52 4.97
C ARG A 219 -1.84 0.97 6.35
N ALA A 220 -0.65 1.32 6.85
CA ALA A 220 -0.18 0.92 8.17
C ALA A 220 -1.12 1.40 9.30
N GLU A 221 -1.68 2.62 9.17
CA GLU A 221 -2.71 3.12 10.10
C GLU A 221 -3.97 2.26 10.08
N ILE A 222 -4.43 1.84 8.89
CA ILE A 222 -5.60 0.99 8.71
C ILE A 222 -5.36 -0.39 9.35
N GLU A 223 -4.26 -1.03 9.04
CA GLU A 223 -3.87 -2.34 9.57
C GLU A 223 -3.73 -2.32 11.10
N GLY A 224 -3.09 -1.29 11.64
CA GLY A 224 -2.92 -1.14 13.08
C GLY A 224 -4.22 -0.92 13.87
N ARG A 225 -5.33 -0.57 13.19
CA ARG A 225 -6.61 -0.25 13.83
C ARG A 225 -7.74 -1.22 13.57
N MET A 226 -7.67 -2.03 12.52
CA MET A 226 -8.79 -2.84 12.03
C MET A 226 -9.42 -3.74 13.10
N GLU A 227 -8.62 -4.44 13.90
CA GLU A 227 -9.11 -5.33 14.96
C GLU A 227 -9.79 -4.55 16.10
N GLU A 228 -9.23 -3.42 16.49
CA GLU A 228 -9.81 -2.55 17.51
C GLU A 228 -11.11 -1.92 17.04
N ALA A 229 -11.15 -1.47 15.79
CA ALA A 229 -12.32 -0.88 15.16
C ALA A 229 -13.50 -1.86 15.12
N LEU A 230 -13.24 -3.13 14.79
CA LEU A 230 -14.26 -4.18 14.81
C LEU A 230 -14.80 -4.40 16.22
N LYS A 231 -13.93 -4.50 17.23
CA LYS A 231 -14.30 -4.67 18.64
C LYS A 231 -15.09 -3.49 19.19
N LYS A 232 -14.74 -2.27 18.79
CA LYS A 232 -15.41 -1.03 19.23
C LYS A 232 -16.65 -0.68 18.41
N SER A 233 -17.06 -1.55 17.48
CA SER A 233 -18.22 -1.31 16.61
C SER A 233 -18.12 -0.03 15.80
N GLU A 234 -16.90 0.31 15.33
CA GLU A 234 -16.66 1.47 14.45
C GLU A 234 -17.15 1.22 13.00
N PHE A 235 -17.45 -0.03 12.63
CA PHE A 235 -18.05 -0.36 11.35
C PHE A 235 -19.57 -0.24 11.42
N HIS A 236 -20.11 0.67 10.63
CA HIS A 236 -21.54 0.95 10.57
C HIS A 236 -22.11 0.46 9.24
N LEU A 237 -23.33 -0.10 9.27
CA LEU A 237 -24.04 -0.46 8.08
C LEU A 237 -24.92 0.69 7.59
N PHE A 238 -24.80 0.97 6.32
CA PHE A 238 -25.67 1.89 5.57
C PHE A 238 -26.53 1.06 4.62
N TYR A 239 -27.71 1.53 4.35
CA TYR A 239 -28.68 0.89 3.48
C TYR A 239 -28.99 1.82 2.32
N GLN A 240 -28.79 1.32 1.08
CA GLN A 240 -29.15 2.07 -0.12
C GLN A 240 -30.35 1.41 -0.77
N PRO A 241 -31.54 2.06 -0.76
CA PRO A 241 -32.73 1.52 -1.39
C PRO A 241 -32.57 1.38 -2.90
N LYS A 242 -33.12 0.26 -3.45
CA LYS A 242 -33.26 -0.05 -4.87
C LYS A 242 -34.72 0.23 -5.29
N TYR A 243 -34.94 0.83 -6.47
CA TYR A 243 -36.26 1.14 -7.01
C TYR A 243 -36.65 0.20 -8.14
N SER A 244 -37.83 -0.40 -8.04
CA SER A 244 -38.40 -1.27 -9.09
C SER A 244 -39.38 -0.51 -9.98
N PHE A 245 -39.16 -0.53 -11.28
CA PHE A 245 -40.11 0.02 -12.26
C PHE A 245 -41.45 -0.71 -12.25
N LYS A 246 -41.43 -2.05 -12.03
CA LYS A 246 -42.62 -2.88 -11.96
C LYS A 246 -43.46 -2.61 -10.70
N LYS A 247 -42.82 -2.49 -9.55
CA LYS A 247 -43.49 -2.23 -8.26
C LYS A 247 -43.81 -0.75 -8.06
N GLN A 248 -43.18 0.13 -8.82
CA GLN A 248 -43.21 1.59 -8.67
C GLN A 248 -42.86 2.01 -7.23
N GLY A 249 -41.82 1.40 -6.69
CA GLY A 249 -41.41 1.60 -5.31
C GLY A 249 -40.15 0.81 -4.94
N ILE A 250 -39.93 0.66 -3.64
CA ILE A 250 -38.77 -0.05 -3.11
C ILE A 250 -38.80 -1.52 -3.54
N ASP A 251 -37.69 -2.01 -4.10
CA ASP A 251 -37.50 -3.43 -4.45
C ASP A 251 -36.71 -4.19 -3.39
N GLY A 252 -35.72 -3.54 -2.83
CA GLY A 252 -34.77 -4.04 -1.85
C GLY A 252 -33.81 -2.95 -1.43
N SER A 253 -32.73 -3.33 -0.80
CA SER A 253 -31.66 -2.41 -0.42
C SER A 253 -30.31 -3.10 -0.41
N GLU A 254 -29.29 -2.40 -0.83
CA GLU A 254 -27.90 -2.86 -0.66
C GLU A 254 -27.36 -2.43 0.69
N VAL A 255 -26.67 -3.35 1.37
CA VAL A 255 -26.00 -3.13 2.64
C VAL A 255 -24.56 -2.74 2.39
N LEU A 256 -24.22 -1.53 2.75
CA LEU A 256 -22.91 -0.93 2.53
C LEU A 256 -22.20 -0.68 3.86
N VAL A 257 -20.98 -1.19 4.00
CA VAL A 257 -20.18 -0.91 5.20
C VAL A 257 -19.50 0.45 5.12
N ARG A 258 -19.43 1.14 6.26
CA ARG A 258 -18.69 2.40 6.44
C ARG A 258 -17.91 2.34 7.73
N TRP A 259 -16.65 2.71 7.71
CA TRP A 259 -15.81 2.76 8.91
C TRP A 259 -15.82 4.17 9.49
N PHE A 260 -16.42 4.33 10.68
CA PHE A 260 -16.43 5.60 11.40
C PHE A 260 -15.14 5.75 12.21
N ASP A 261 -14.28 6.69 11.80
CA ASP A 261 -13.09 7.04 12.56
C ASP A 261 -13.45 8.04 13.67
N ALA A 262 -13.65 7.55 14.90
CA ALA A 262 -14.01 8.38 16.04
C ALA A 262 -12.98 9.50 16.34
N ARG A 263 -11.69 9.28 16.00
CA ARG A 263 -10.63 10.29 16.19
C ARG A 263 -10.75 11.45 15.22
N LYS A 264 -11.22 11.19 14.00
CA LYS A 264 -11.42 12.20 12.94
C LYS A 264 -12.86 12.69 12.87
N ASN A 265 -13.78 12.07 13.65
CA ASN A 265 -15.22 12.28 13.59
C ASN A 265 -15.77 12.22 12.15
N ALA A 266 -15.30 11.27 11.36
CA ALA A 266 -15.62 11.15 9.94
C ALA A 266 -15.63 9.68 9.49
N TYR A 267 -16.38 9.39 8.44
CA TYR A 267 -16.35 8.09 7.80
C TYR A 267 -15.16 7.98 6.84
N ARG A 268 -14.47 6.83 6.87
CA ARG A 268 -13.46 6.45 5.87
C ARG A 268 -14.16 5.84 4.67
N SER A 269 -13.69 6.19 3.46
CA SER A 269 -14.15 5.55 2.22
C SER A 269 -13.79 4.07 2.21
N PRO A 270 -14.70 3.16 1.78
CA PRO A 270 -14.41 1.75 1.57
C PRO A 270 -13.18 1.50 0.69
N ASP A 271 -12.98 2.29 -0.35
CA ASP A 271 -11.83 2.21 -1.27
C ASP A 271 -10.47 2.34 -0.58
N LEU A 272 -10.42 2.92 0.63
CA LEU A 272 -9.19 3.07 1.40
C LEU A 272 -8.86 1.85 2.25
N PHE A 273 -9.86 1.10 2.74
CA PHE A 273 -9.63 0.03 3.70
C PHE A 273 -9.96 -1.37 3.18
N LEU A 274 -10.93 -1.52 2.26
CA LEU A 274 -11.28 -2.84 1.73
C LEU A 274 -10.10 -3.52 1.03
N PRO A 275 -9.32 -2.87 0.15
CA PRO A 275 -8.15 -3.51 -0.46
C PRO A 275 -7.12 -3.98 0.58
N VAL A 276 -6.90 -3.19 1.64
CA VAL A 276 -5.99 -3.56 2.73
C VAL A 276 -6.50 -4.80 3.48
N PHE A 277 -7.82 -4.87 3.72
CA PHE A 277 -8.43 -6.01 4.41
C PHE A 277 -8.47 -7.28 3.55
N GLU A 278 -8.58 -7.13 2.24
CA GLU A 278 -8.46 -8.24 1.30
C GLU A 278 -7.05 -8.82 1.30
N GLU A 279 -6.03 -7.98 1.19
CA GLU A 279 -4.64 -8.40 1.13
C GLU A 279 -4.15 -9.09 2.42
N ASN A 280 -4.64 -8.67 3.60
CA ASN A 280 -4.25 -9.26 4.87
C ASN A 280 -5.25 -10.31 5.41
N GLY A 281 -6.34 -10.59 4.67
CA GLY A 281 -7.37 -11.58 5.03
C GLY A 281 -8.36 -11.13 6.10
N PHE A 282 -8.27 -9.89 6.61
CA PHE A 282 -9.22 -9.36 7.59
C PHE A 282 -10.63 -9.18 7.03
N ILE A 283 -10.75 -9.11 5.70
CA ILE A 283 -12.03 -8.98 5.00
C ILE A 283 -13.03 -10.09 5.40
N VAL A 284 -12.57 -11.30 5.65
CA VAL A 284 -13.44 -12.41 6.09
C VAL A 284 -14.15 -12.10 7.42
N LYS A 285 -13.43 -11.48 8.36
CA LYS A 285 -14.02 -11.05 9.64
C LYS A 285 -15.02 -9.92 9.44
N LEU A 286 -14.72 -9.00 8.52
CA LEU A 286 -15.62 -7.89 8.21
C LEU A 286 -16.89 -8.40 7.53
N ASP A 287 -16.79 -9.27 6.54
CA ASP A 287 -17.95 -9.84 5.84
C ASP A 287 -18.86 -10.61 6.80
N HIS A 288 -18.28 -11.41 7.69
CA HIS A 288 -19.02 -12.09 8.75
C HIS A 288 -19.76 -11.12 9.67
N PHE A 289 -19.11 -10.02 10.05
CA PHE A 289 -19.73 -8.97 10.86
C PHE A 289 -20.86 -8.27 10.10
N VAL A 290 -20.65 -7.89 8.84
CA VAL A 290 -21.65 -7.23 8.00
C VAL A 290 -22.87 -8.13 7.83
N PHE A 291 -22.66 -9.41 7.47
CA PHE A 291 -23.75 -10.37 7.29
C PHE A 291 -24.53 -10.62 8.58
N TYR A 292 -23.82 -10.79 9.71
CA TYR A 292 -24.46 -10.94 11.03
C TYR A 292 -25.36 -9.74 11.35
N LYS A 293 -24.85 -8.53 11.18
CA LYS A 293 -25.59 -7.29 11.45
C LYS A 293 -26.76 -7.06 10.48
N ALA A 294 -26.61 -7.44 9.22
CA ALA A 294 -27.70 -7.38 8.24
C ALA A 294 -28.86 -8.29 8.66
N CYS A 295 -28.58 -9.53 9.07
CA CYS A 295 -29.58 -10.47 9.58
C CYS A 295 -30.22 -9.99 10.90
N GLU A 296 -29.42 -9.42 11.81
CA GLU A 296 -29.92 -8.84 13.06
C GLU A 296 -30.90 -7.68 12.80
N ASN A 297 -30.55 -6.78 11.87
CA ASN A 297 -31.41 -5.65 11.49
C ASN A 297 -32.65 -6.10 10.72
N ALA A 298 -32.57 -7.15 9.91
CA ALA A 298 -33.74 -7.78 9.27
C ALA A 298 -34.71 -8.30 10.32
N ALA A 299 -34.23 -9.03 11.33
CA ALA A 299 -35.05 -9.52 12.44
C ALA A 299 -35.69 -8.36 13.26
N PHE A 300 -34.94 -7.28 13.47
CA PHE A 300 -35.47 -6.07 14.13
C PHE A 300 -36.66 -5.48 13.35
N CYS A 301 -36.56 -5.38 12.02
CA CYS A 301 -37.66 -4.89 11.19
C CYS A 301 -38.93 -5.76 11.36
N VAL A 302 -38.79 -7.09 11.37
CA VAL A 302 -39.92 -8.01 11.61
C VAL A 302 -40.57 -7.73 12.97
N GLN A 303 -39.76 -7.69 14.02
CA GLN A 303 -40.25 -7.52 15.40
C GLN A 303 -40.95 -6.17 15.60
N ASN A 304 -40.60 -5.16 14.85
CA ASN A 304 -41.20 -3.83 14.92
C ASN A 304 -42.30 -3.57 13.87
N GLY A 305 -42.77 -4.61 13.18
CA GLY A 305 -43.86 -4.51 12.21
C GLY A 305 -43.54 -3.67 10.99
N LEU A 306 -42.24 -3.49 10.65
CA LEU A 306 -41.81 -2.79 9.46
C LEU A 306 -41.97 -3.69 8.23
N GLU A 307 -42.34 -3.12 7.10
CA GLU A 307 -42.33 -3.81 5.83
C GLU A 307 -40.91 -4.30 5.53
N GLN A 308 -40.78 -5.55 5.09
CA GLN A 308 -39.51 -6.17 4.82
C GLN A 308 -39.20 -6.10 3.32
N TYR A 309 -38.05 -5.56 3.00
CA TYR A 309 -37.51 -5.57 1.66
C TYR A 309 -36.22 -6.40 1.64
N PRO A 310 -35.98 -7.19 0.56
CA PRO A 310 -34.75 -7.97 0.43
C PRO A 310 -33.49 -7.12 0.63
N LEU A 311 -32.48 -7.73 1.25
CA LEU A 311 -31.18 -7.09 1.48
C LEU A 311 -30.12 -7.77 0.64
N SER A 312 -29.37 -6.97 -0.12
CA SER A 312 -28.18 -7.43 -0.82
C SER A 312 -26.95 -7.18 0.03
N VAL A 313 -26.08 -8.18 0.12
CA VAL A 313 -24.83 -8.13 0.91
C VAL A 313 -23.67 -8.56 0.04
N ASN A 314 -22.67 -7.70 -0.05
CA ASN A 314 -21.43 -7.98 -0.77
C ASN A 314 -20.64 -9.10 -0.07
N VAL A 315 -20.05 -10.00 -0.85
CA VAL A 315 -19.21 -11.10 -0.39
C VAL A 315 -17.88 -11.05 -1.13
N SER A 316 -16.79 -10.88 -0.38
CA SER A 316 -15.48 -10.91 -0.98
C SER A 316 -15.08 -12.30 -1.48
N ARG A 317 -14.24 -12.36 -2.51
CA ARG A 317 -13.68 -13.63 -3.02
C ARG A 317 -13.00 -14.45 -1.91
N PHE A 318 -12.33 -13.78 -0.97
CA PHE A 318 -11.65 -14.44 0.15
C PHE A 318 -12.62 -15.07 1.15
N THR A 319 -13.78 -14.50 1.32
CA THR A 319 -14.86 -15.06 2.17
C THR A 319 -15.57 -16.21 1.45
N ALA A 320 -15.87 -16.03 0.17
CA ALA A 320 -16.57 -17.04 -0.63
C ALA A 320 -15.82 -18.38 -0.71
N ILE A 321 -14.50 -18.38 -0.75
CA ILE A 321 -13.67 -19.60 -0.81
C ILE A 321 -13.41 -20.24 0.57
N GLN A 322 -13.91 -19.69 1.68
CA GLN A 322 -13.74 -20.32 2.99
C GLN A 322 -14.50 -21.63 3.08
N PRO A 323 -13.90 -22.68 3.64
CA PRO A 323 -14.56 -24.02 3.71
C PRO A 323 -15.88 -24.01 4.49
N ASP A 324 -16.05 -23.09 5.42
CA ASP A 324 -17.26 -22.97 6.26
C ASP A 324 -18.22 -21.86 5.81
N PHE A 325 -17.98 -21.23 4.65
CA PHE A 325 -18.78 -20.12 4.13
C PHE A 325 -20.28 -20.43 4.14
N LEU A 326 -20.72 -21.44 3.41
CA LEU A 326 -22.13 -21.81 3.32
C LEU A 326 -22.71 -22.16 4.69
N ALA A 327 -21.97 -22.91 5.49
CA ALA A 327 -22.40 -23.33 6.82
C ALA A 327 -22.58 -22.13 7.77
N TYR A 328 -21.64 -21.19 7.75
CA TYR A 328 -21.69 -19.97 8.56
C TYR A 328 -22.90 -19.11 8.16
N TYR A 329 -23.07 -18.79 6.88
CA TYR A 329 -24.15 -17.94 6.39
C TYR A 329 -25.52 -18.55 6.64
N THR A 330 -25.69 -19.84 6.37
CA THR A 330 -26.93 -20.57 6.67
C THR A 330 -27.24 -20.57 8.15
N ARG A 331 -26.27 -20.80 9.02
CA ARG A 331 -26.43 -20.76 10.48
C ARG A 331 -26.90 -19.41 10.98
N ILE A 332 -26.28 -18.32 10.51
CA ILE A 332 -26.65 -16.96 10.93
C ILE A 332 -28.04 -16.59 10.41
N LYS A 333 -28.37 -16.89 9.14
CA LYS A 333 -29.71 -16.71 8.58
C LYS A 333 -30.78 -17.39 9.44
N LYS A 334 -30.55 -18.65 9.80
CA LYS A 334 -31.47 -19.43 10.68
C LYS A 334 -31.55 -18.84 12.08
N LYS A 335 -30.42 -18.41 12.67
CA LYS A 335 -30.38 -17.80 14.03
C LYS A 335 -31.32 -16.62 14.14
N PHE A 336 -31.42 -15.80 13.11
CA PHE A 336 -32.26 -14.59 13.11
C PHE A 336 -33.64 -14.82 12.46
N GLY A 337 -33.94 -16.01 12.02
CA GLY A 337 -35.25 -16.36 11.39
C GLY A 337 -35.49 -15.62 10.09
N VAL A 338 -34.44 -15.30 9.35
CA VAL A 338 -34.52 -14.59 8.06
C VAL A 338 -35.09 -15.55 7.01
N LYS A 339 -36.16 -15.14 6.31
CA LYS A 339 -36.89 -15.94 5.32
C LYS A 339 -36.04 -16.22 4.09
N ASP A 340 -36.37 -17.31 3.39
CA ASP A 340 -35.80 -17.64 2.09
C ASP A 340 -36.10 -16.54 1.06
N GLY A 341 -35.13 -16.24 0.20
CA GLY A 341 -35.21 -15.18 -0.79
C GLY A 341 -35.10 -13.76 -0.24
N PHE A 342 -34.86 -13.59 1.08
CA PHE A 342 -34.71 -12.25 1.69
C PHE A 342 -33.31 -11.69 1.61
N ILE A 343 -32.30 -12.54 1.54
CA ILE A 343 -30.90 -12.13 1.36
C ILE A 343 -30.42 -12.49 -0.03
N THR A 344 -29.89 -11.50 -0.72
CA THR A 344 -29.11 -11.65 -1.96
C THR A 344 -27.64 -11.52 -1.63
N LEU A 345 -26.81 -12.47 -2.03
CA LEU A 345 -25.36 -12.41 -1.91
C LEU A 345 -24.79 -11.90 -3.23
N GLU A 346 -24.01 -10.82 -3.16
CA GLU A 346 -23.43 -10.16 -4.33
C GLU A 346 -21.97 -10.58 -4.50
N PHE A 347 -21.63 -11.08 -5.70
CA PHE A 347 -20.30 -11.52 -6.11
C PHE A 347 -19.81 -10.68 -7.27
N THR A 348 -18.53 -10.27 -7.27
CA THR A 348 -17.98 -9.46 -8.35
C THR A 348 -17.77 -10.24 -9.64
N GLU A 349 -17.86 -9.57 -10.79
CA GLU A 349 -17.58 -10.16 -12.11
C GLU A 349 -16.20 -10.82 -12.18
N SER A 350 -15.17 -10.20 -11.60
CA SER A 350 -13.80 -10.74 -11.59
C SER A 350 -13.71 -12.10 -10.90
N PHE A 351 -14.36 -12.24 -9.74
CA PHE A 351 -14.39 -13.51 -9.01
C PHE A 351 -15.12 -14.59 -9.80
N ALA A 352 -16.24 -14.25 -10.42
CA ALA A 352 -17.02 -15.15 -11.24
C ALA A 352 -16.24 -15.65 -12.46
N TYR A 353 -15.45 -14.78 -13.10
CA TYR A 353 -14.63 -15.17 -14.25
C TYR A 353 -13.48 -16.10 -13.87
N GLU A 354 -12.80 -15.84 -12.78
CA GLU A 354 -11.62 -16.62 -12.34
C GLU A 354 -12.02 -18.00 -11.76
N ASN A 355 -13.26 -18.17 -11.26
CA ASN A 355 -13.68 -19.34 -10.48
C ASN A 355 -15.06 -19.85 -10.86
N TYR A 356 -15.44 -19.81 -12.13
CA TYR A 356 -16.81 -20.03 -12.57
C TYR A 356 -17.37 -21.43 -12.20
N GLU A 357 -16.58 -22.51 -12.31
CA GLU A 357 -17.01 -23.87 -11.93
C GLU A 357 -17.33 -23.96 -10.44
N TYR A 358 -16.43 -23.47 -9.61
CA TYR A 358 -16.61 -23.42 -8.15
C TYR A 358 -17.81 -22.56 -7.76
N LEU A 359 -17.98 -21.40 -8.41
CA LEU A 359 -19.08 -20.49 -8.12
C LEU A 359 -20.42 -21.07 -8.56
N SER A 360 -20.49 -21.82 -9.67
CA SER A 360 -21.72 -22.51 -10.13
C SER A 360 -22.22 -23.52 -9.10
N ASP A 361 -21.33 -24.37 -8.59
CA ASP A 361 -21.70 -25.34 -7.54
C ASP A 361 -22.13 -24.63 -6.25
N MET A 362 -21.44 -23.55 -5.89
CA MET A 362 -21.77 -22.75 -4.71
C MET A 362 -23.15 -22.07 -4.86
N ILE A 363 -23.47 -21.47 -6.01
CA ILE A 363 -24.77 -20.84 -6.28
C ILE A 363 -25.88 -21.85 -6.10
N THR A 364 -25.74 -23.07 -6.65
CA THR A 364 -26.72 -24.16 -6.48
C THR A 364 -26.94 -24.46 -4.99
N ALA A 365 -25.85 -24.54 -4.21
CA ALA A 365 -25.93 -24.80 -2.77
C ALA A 365 -26.56 -23.64 -1.99
N LEU A 366 -26.26 -22.39 -2.40
CA LEU A 366 -26.85 -21.18 -1.82
C LEU A 366 -28.35 -21.07 -2.11
N HIS A 367 -28.79 -21.38 -3.32
CA HIS A 367 -30.23 -21.47 -3.66
C HIS A 367 -30.95 -22.52 -2.81
N ALA A 368 -30.35 -23.71 -2.63
CA ALA A 368 -30.89 -24.72 -1.75
C ALA A 368 -30.97 -24.28 -0.27
N ALA A 369 -30.10 -23.37 0.16
CA ALA A 369 -30.12 -22.74 1.49
C ALA A 369 -31.04 -21.50 1.56
N GLY A 370 -31.74 -21.15 0.47
CA GLY A 370 -32.71 -20.07 0.37
C GLY A 370 -32.06 -18.66 0.30
N PHE A 371 -30.88 -18.56 -0.29
CA PHE A 371 -30.28 -17.29 -0.68
C PHE A 371 -30.56 -17.00 -2.16
N TYR A 372 -30.59 -15.72 -2.54
CA TYR A 372 -30.45 -15.27 -3.91
C TYR A 372 -29.00 -14.85 -4.18
N CYS A 373 -28.60 -14.92 -5.45
CA CYS A 373 -27.25 -14.59 -5.89
C CYS A 373 -27.28 -13.50 -6.96
N SER A 374 -26.43 -12.50 -6.82
CA SER A 374 -26.29 -11.39 -7.78
C SER A 374 -24.84 -11.27 -8.26
N LEU A 375 -24.68 -10.98 -9.54
CA LEU A 375 -23.39 -10.63 -10.13
C LEU A 375 -23.24 -9.11 -10.14
N ASP A 376 -22.20 -8.62 -9.49
CA ASP A 376 -21.93 -7.19 -9.34
C ASP A 376 -20.86 -6.69 -10.30
N ASP A 377 -20.83 -5.38 -10.54
CA ASP A 377 -19.87 -4.67 -11.41
C ASP A 377 -19.82 -5.18 -12.86
N PHE A 378 -20.92 -5.76 -13.37
CA PHE A 378 -20.94 -6.33 -14.71
C PHE A 378 -20.63 -5.24 -15.77
N GLY A 379 -19.60 -5.52 -16.61
CA GLY A 379 -19.15 -4.65 -17.68
C GLY A 379 -17.92 -3.83 -17.38
N THR A 380 -17.30 -3.98 -16.21
CA THR A 380 -16.08 -3.23 -15.86
C THR A 380 -14.79 -3.96 -16.27
N GLY A 381 -14.88 -5.25 -16.57
CA GLY A 381 -13.71 -6.08 -16.81
C GLY A 381 -13.84 -7.02 -18.01
N TYR A 382 -13.72 -8.28 -17.72
CA TYR A 382 -13.72 -9.36 -18.72
C TYR A 382 -15.13 -9.79 -19.13
N SER A 383 -16.07 -8.84 -19.32
CA SER A 383 -17.48 -9.10 -19.62
C SER A 383 -17.64 -10.17 -20.69
N SER A 384 -17.69 -11.39 -20.24
CA SER A 384 -17.87 -12.55 -21.10
C SER A 384 -19.33 -12.97 -20.98
N TYR A 385 -20.06 -12.94 -22.10
CA TYR A 385 -21.37 -13.59 -22.19
C TYR A 385 -21.34 -15.07 -21.72
N ASN A 386 -20.15 -15.65 -21.62
CA ASN A 386 -19.98 -16.99 -21.07
C ASN A 386 -20.39 -17.07 -19.59
N ILE A 387 -20.12 -16.03 -18.79
CA ILE A 387 -20.56 -15.98 -17.38
C ILE A 387 -22.08 -16.05 -17.30
N LEU A 388 -22.78 -15.26 -18.13
CA LEU A 388 -24.25 -15.26 -18.18
C LEU A 388 -24.83 -16.58 -18.65
N LYS A 389 -24.09 -17.36 -19.43
CA LYS A 389 -24.51 -18.67 -19.92
C LYS A 389 -24.30 -19.77 -18.87
N GLU A 390 -23.22 -19.70 -18.11
CA GLU A 390 -22.77 -20.79 -17.23
C GLU A 390 -23.26 -20.63 -15.78
N LEU A 391 -23.58 -19.38 -15.32
CA LEU A 391 -24.01 -19.12 -13.95
C LEU A 391 -25.51 -18.80 -13.87
N GLU A 392 -26.22 -19.53 -13.04
CA GLU A 392 -27.65 -19.30 -12.76
C GLU A 392 -27.83 -18.23 -11.67
N MET A 393 -27.52 -16.97 -12.03
CA MET A 393 -27.73 -15.83 -11.15
C MET A 393 -29.20 -15.36 -11.15
N ASP A 394 -29.66 -14.82 -10.01
CA ASP A 394 -30.99 -14.21 -9.91
C ASP A 394 -31.00 -12.78 -10.41
N GLU A 395 -29.89 -12.06 -10.26
CA GLU A 395 -29.75 -10.65 -10.58
C GLU A 395 -28.39 -10.34 -11.19
N ILE A 396 -28.36 -9.46 -12.19
CA ILE A 396 -27.15 -8.86 -12.75
C ILE A 396 -27.20 -7.37 -12.49
N LYS A 397 -26.18 -6.82 -11.83
CA LYS A 397 -26.00 -5.40 -11.58
C LYS A 397 -25.08 -4.82 -12.64
N LEU A 398 -25.62 -3.93 -13.46
CA LEU A 398 -24.86 -3.21 -14.47
C LEU A 398 -24.16 -2.01 -13.83
N ASP A 399 -22.83 -1.95 -13.96
CA ASP A 399 -22.06 -0.82 -13.44
C ASP A 399 -22.48 0.52 -14.10
N LYS A 400 -22.27 1.61 -13.38
CA LYS A 400 -22.49 2.98 -13.85
C LYS A 400 -21.80 3.31 -15.19
N PHE A 401 -20.79 2.52 -15.59
CA PHE A 401 -20.12 2.67 -16.88
C PHE A 401 -21.11 2.58 -18.06
N PHE A 402 -22.14 1.75 -17.96
CA PHE A 402 -23.14 1.57 -19.02
C PHE A 402 -24.02 2.80 -19.27
N ILE A 403 -24.21 3.66 -18.27
CA ILE A 403 -25.02 4.89 -18.41
C ILE A 403 -24.19 6.16 -18.64
N ARG A 404 -22.84 6.09 -18.44
CA ARG A 404 -21.97 7.22 -18.76
C ARG A 404 -22.01 7.51 -20.24
N LYS A 405 -22.16 8.80 -20.60
CA LYS A 405 -22.11 9.24 -21.99
C LYS A 405 -20.68 9.09 -22.51
N GLY A 406 -20.48 8.12 -23.42
CA GLY A 406 -19.23 7.93 -24.15
C GLY A 406 -19.12 8.90 -25.35
N LEU A 407 -18.11 8.66 -26.19
CA LEU A 407 -17.90 9.45 -27.41
C LEU A 407 -18.99 9.21 -28.48
N ASN A 408 -19.80 8.14 -28.35
CA ASN A 408 -20.85 7.77 -29.29
C ASN A 408 -22.11 7.28 -28.56
N ALA A 409 -22.98 8.20 -28.22
CA ALA A 409 -24.21 7.95 -27.46
C ALA A 409 -25.14 6.89 -28.10
N GLU A 410 -25.15 6.75 -29.43
CA GLU A 410 -25.96 5.73 -30.10
C GLU A 410 -25.41 4.33 -29.92
N ARG A 411 -24.08 4.13 -29.96
CA ARG A 411 -23.48 2.84 -29.67
C ARG A 411 -23.68 2.44 -28.21
N ASP A 412 -23.51 3.39 -27.29
CA ASP A 412 -23.73 3.16 -25.86
C ASP A 412 -25.19 2.74 -25.60
N ARG A 413 -26.16 3.37 -26.28
CA ARG A 413 -27.56 3.02 -26.20
C ARG A 413 -27.82 1.58 -26.72
N ILE A 414 -27.27 1.25 -27.89
CA ILE A 414 -27.45 -0.09 -28.51
C ILE A 414 -26.86 -1.17 -27.60
N ILE A 415 -25.68 -0.95 -27.03
CA ILE A 415 -25.05 -1.93 -26.14
C ILE A 415 -25.90 -2.14 -24.89
N LEU A 416 -26.29 -1.05 -24.20
CA LEU A 416 -27.10 -1.12 -22.99
C LEU A 416 -28.44 -1.83 -23.25
N GLU A 417 -29.13 -1.45 -24.32
CA GLU A 417 -30.44 -2.05 -24.70
C GLU A 417 -30.32 -3.55 -24.93
N ASN A 418 -29.31 -3.99 -25.71
CA ASN A 418 -29.13 -5.41 -26.01
C ASN A 418 -28.67 -6.19 -24.78
N THR A 419 -27.82 -5.59 -23.94
CA THR A 419 -27.38 -6.21 -22.68
C THR A 419 -28.59 -6.46 -21.76
N ILE A 420 -29.45 -5.46 -21.53
CA ILE A 420 -30.68 -5.61 -20.73
C ILE A 420 -31.57 -6.70 -21.31
N LYS A 421 -31.77 -6.71 -22.64
CA LYS A 421 -32.60 -7.74 -23.31
C LYS A 421 -32.05 -9.14 -23.12
N VAL A 422 -30.75 -9.35 -23.30
CA VAL A 422 -30.10 -10.67 -23.15
C VAL A 422 -30.28 -11.19 -21.73
N ILE A 423 -29.94 -10.39 -20.72
CA ILE A 423 -30.04 -10.78 -19.31
C ILE A 423 -31.48 -11.16 -18.96
N ARG A 424 -32.47 -10.37 -19.38
CA ARG A 424 -33.89 -10.65 -19.12
C ARG A 424 -34.39 -11.90 -19.86
N GLN A 425 -33.93 -12.15 -21.09
CA GLN A 425 -34.27 -13.37 -21.84
C GLN A 425 -33.71 -14.65 -21.20
N LEU A 426 -32.58 -14.51 -20.48
CA LEU A 426 -32.01 -15.57 -19.67
C LEU A 426 -32.74 -15.79 -18.32
N GLY A 427 -33.76 -14.98 -18.03
CA GLY A 427 -34.59 -15.11 -16.81
C GLY A 427 -34.04 -14.39 -15.59
N MET A 428 -32.94 -13.64 -15.75
CA MET A 428 -32.30 -12.89 -14.66
C MET A 428 -32.86 -11.47 -14.56
N LYS A 429 -32.90 -10.91 -13.36
CA LYS A 429 -33.29 -9.53 -13.08
C LYS A 429 -32.13 -8.58 -13.41
N VAL A 430 -32.43 -7.42 -14.00
CA VAL A 430 -31.44 -6.40 -14.31
C VAL A 430 -31.55 -5.23 -13.34
N THR A 431 -30.48 -4.93 -12.64
CA THR A 431 -30.34 -3.72 -11.83
C THR A 431 -29.27 -2.81 -12.42
N GLN A 432 -29.62 -1.55 -12.73
CA GLN A 432 -28.64 -0.54 -13.16
C GLN A 432 -28.20 0.31 -11.98
N GLU A 433 -26.89 0.38 -11.79
CA GLU A 433 -26.27 1.22 -10.76
C GLU A 433 -25.92 2.63 -11.22
N GLY A 434 -25.65 3.52 -10.25
CA GLY A 434 -25.15 4.86 -10.50
C GLY A 434 -26.13 5.79 -11.17
N VAL A 435 -27.44 5.56 -11.03
CA VAL A 435 -28.49 6.45 -11.60
C VAL A 435 -28.58 7.72 -10.77
N GLU A 436 -28.23 8.86 -11.38
CA GLU A 436 -28.16 10.16 -10.70
C GLU A 436 -29.09 11.21 -11.29
N SER A 437 -29.67 10.97 -12.48
CA SER A 437 -30.49 11.94 -13.18
C SER A 437 -31.88 11.40 -13.59
N GLN A 438 -32.82 12.30 -13.78
CA GLN A 438 -34.13 11.98 -14.35
C GLN A 438 -34.00 11.44 -15.78
N GLU A 439 -33.08 11.98 -16.58
CA GLU A 439 -32.81 11.49 -17.93
C GLU A 439 -32.43 10.01 -17.95
N ASP A 440 -31.53 9.59 -17.04
CA ASP A 440 -31.13 8.18 -16.92
C ASP A 440 -32.31 7.33 -16.48
N PHE A 441 -33.12 7.78 -15.51
CA PHE A 441 -34.30 7.09 -15.05
C PHE A 441 -35.30 6.81 -16.19
N GLU A 442 -35.68 7.84 -16.94
CA GLU A 442 -36.61 7.72 -18.06
C GLU A 442 -36.08 6.83 -19.19
N ARG A 443 -34.77 6.97 -19.49
CA ARG A 443 -34.04 6.11 -20.45
C ARG A 443 -34.08 4.64 -20.05
N LEU A 444 -33.76 4.30 -18.80
CA LEU A 444 -33.74 2.93 -18.30
C LEU A 444 -35.15 2.33 -18.25
N GLN A 445 -36.15 3.13 -17.89
CA GLN A 445 -37.54 2.72 -17.95
C GLN A 445 -37.98 2.37 -19.39
N ALA A 446 -37.62 3.20 -20.37
CA ALA A 446 -37.91 2.93 -21.78
C ALA A 446 -37.19 1.71 -22.34
N LEU A 447 -35.95 1.40 -21.85
CA LEU A 447 -35.18 0.22 -22.23
C LEU A 447 -35.64 -1.05 -21.52
N GLY A 448 -36.60 -0.95 -20.58
CA GLY A 448 -37.16 -2.10 -19.87
C GLY A 448 -36.23 -2.67 -18.78
N CYS A 449 -35.38 -1.85 -18.17
CA CYS A 449 -34.64 -2.22 -16.96
C CYS A 449 -35.64 -2.58 -15.84
N ASP A 450 -35.28 -3.53 -14.98
CA ASP A 450 -36.20 -3.96 -13.92
C ASP A 450 -36.07 -3.10 -12.68
N VAL A 451 -34.83 -2.78 -12.28
CA VAL A 451 -34.50 -2.09 -11.03
C VAL A 451 -33.41 -1.06 -11.30
N ILE A 452 -33.43 0.01 -10.54
CA ILE A 452 -32.35 1.00 -10.48
C ILE A 452 -31.85 1.21 -9.06
N GLN A 453 -30.58 1.59 -8.97
CA GLN A 453 -29.92 2.01 -7.75
C GLN A 453 -29.08 3.26 -8.04
N GLY A 454 -29.22 4.29 -7.21
CA GLY A 454 -28.44 5.53 -7.38
C GLY A 454 -29.00 6.68 -6.59
N TYR A 455 -28.27 7.79 -6.62
CA TYR A 455 -28.61 8.99 -5.83
C TYR A 455 -29.89 9.70 -6.31
N TYR A 456 -30.33 9.41 -7.54
CA TYR A 456 -31.61 9.88 -8.03
C TYR A 456 -32.80 9.37 -7.22
N PHE A 457 -32.72 8.11 -6.73
CA PHE A 457 -33.76 7.53 -5.88
C PHE A 457 -33.46 7.74 -4.39
N ALA A 458 -32.30 7.26 -3.92
CA ALA A 458 -31.90 7.41 -2.53
C ALA A 458 -30.38 7.25 -2.35
N LYS A 459 -29.81 8.06 -1.48
CA LYS A 459 -28.41 7.89 -1.02
C LYS A 459 -28.32 6.80 0.04
N PRO A 460 -27.15 6.17 0.22
CA PRO A 460 -26.93 5.29 1.37
C PRO A 460 -27.22 6.00 2.69
N MET A 461 -28.04 5.41 3.56
CA MET A 461 -28.49 5.99 4.81
C MET A 461 -28.28 5.03 5.98
N LYS A 462 -28.17 5.56 7.20
CA LYS A 462 -28.06 4.76 8.42
C LYS A 462 -29.33 3.96 8.68
N PHE A 463 -29.24 2.85 9.40
CA PHE A 463 -30.35 1.94 9.67
C PHE A 463 -31.60 2.63 10.22
N VAL A 464 -31.45 3.60 11.15
CA VAL A 464 -32.58 4.34 11.70
C VAL A 464 -33.30 5.15 10.60
N GLN A 465 -32.56 5.85 9.76
CA GLN A 465 -33.11 6.61 8.64
C GLN A 465 -33.76 5.67 7.60
N TYR A 466 -33.17 4.50 7.37
CA TYR A 466 -33.75 3.48 6.53
C TYR A 466 -35.11 2.98 7.04
N CYS A 467 -35.24 2.75 8.35
CA CYS A 467 -36.51 2.38 8.95
C CYS A 467 -37.59 3.46 8.75
N GLU A 468 -37.22 4.72 8.86
CA GLU A 468 -38.13 5.86 8.60
C GLU A 468 -38.52 5.94 7.11
N PHE A 469 -37.54 5.75 6.21
CA PHE A 469 -37.75 5.70 4.76
C PHE A 469 -38.77 4.63 4.36
N VAL A 470 -38.60 3.42 4.91
CA VAL A 470 -39.53 2.31 4.68
C VAL A 470 -40.93 2.60 5.23
N ARG A 471 -41.04 3.18 6.43
CA ARG A 471 -42.36 3.56 7.01
C ARG A 471 -43.13 4.58 6.19
N LYS A 472 -42.42 5.54 5.60
CA LYS A 472 -43.03 6.56 4.74
C LYS A 472 -43.53 6.00 3.39
N LYS A 473 -43.22 4.75 3.05
CA LYS A 473 -43.55 4.08 1.77
C LYS A 473 -43.22 4.96 0.58
N VAL A 474 -41.99 5.48 0.55
CA VAL A 474 -41.54 6.39 -0.52
C VAL A 474 -41.66 5.68 -1.88
N SER A 475 -42.58 6.15 -2.70
CA SER A 475 -42.95 5.55 -3.99
C SER A 475 -42.43 6.29 -5.20
N SER A 476 -41.81 7.48 -5.02
CA SER A 476 -41.25 8.24 -6.13
C SER A 476 -39.88 8.83 -5.80
N PRO A 477 -38.98 8.93 -6.79
CA PRO A 477 -37.64 9.50 -6.59
C PRO A 477 -37.64 10.95 -6.05
N SER A 478 -38.64 11.74 -6.41
CA SER A 478 -38.74 13.15 -5.99
C SER A 478 -39.36 13.37 -4.60
N ALA A 479 -39.83 12.33 -3.93
CA ALA A 479 -40.55 12.48 -2.66
C ALA A 479 -39.62 12.64 -1.45
N TRP A 480 -38.33 12.23 -1.56
CA TRP A 480 -37.34 12.28 -0.47
C TRP A 480 -36.54 13.59 -0.43
N GLU A 481 -36.31 14.25 -1.56
CA GLU A 481 -35.54 15.53 -1.62
C GLU A 481 -36.29 16.75 -1.14
N LYS A 482 -37.60 16.65 -0.86
CA LYS A 482 -38.46 17.78 -0.47
C LYS A 482 -38.61 17.97 1.05
N GLU A 483 -37.93 17.16 1.86
CA GLU A 483 -37.83 17.28 3.32
C GLU A 483 -36.35 17.33 3.77
#